data_b09d32937374db1e38d43fcd71447b01
#
_entry.id   b09d32937374db1e38d43fcd71447b01
#
_cell.length_a   1.000
_cell.length_b   1.000
_cell.length_c   1.000
_cell.angle_alpha   90.00
_cell.angle_beta   90.00
_cell.angle_gamma   90.00
#
_symmetry.space_group_name_H-M   'P 1'
#
loop_
_entity.id
_entity.type
_entity.pdbx_description
1 polymer ?
#
loop_
_entity_poly.entity_id
_entity_poly.type
_entity_poly.pdbx_seq_one_letter_code
_entity_poly.pdbx_strand_id
1 'polypeptide(L)'
;VRLGNSSDYKQYAKLINDHDQRLLTIRGLFRLKAAKEHGRKKLKLSEIEPASEIVRRFATGAMSYGSISAEAHENLAIAMNRIGGKSNTGEGGEEVDRFLPLPNGDSKRSAIKQVASGRFGVTTEYLVNSDMIQIKMAQGAKPGEGGQLPGHKVDAVIAKVRHSTKGVALISPPPHHDIYSIEDLAQLIYDLKNVNPAADISVKLVSEVGVGTVAAGVAKAHADHVTISGMEGGTGASPLTSVKHAGSPWEIGLAETHQTLVKNNLRSRIKVQVDGGLRTGKDVVIGALLGADEFGFSTAPLVASGCIMMRKCHLNTCPVGIATQDPVLR
;
A
#
# COMPACT_ATOMS: atom_id res chain seq x y z
N VAL A 1 3.85 -12.30 -18.96
CA VAL A 1 2.98 -11.31 -18.32
C VAL A 1 3.04 -9.98 -19.06
N ARG A 2 4.23 -9.39 -19.32
CA ARG A 2 4.39 -8.14 -20.10
C ARG A 2 3.67 -8.15 -21.47
N LEU A 3 3.57 -9.30 -22.09
CA LEU A 3 2.87 -9.48 -23.40
C LEU A 3 1.35 -9.66 -23.24
N GLY A 4 0.79 -9.39 -22.07
CA GLY A 4 -0.65 -9.53 -21.80
C GLY A 4 -1.13 -10.98 -21.66
N ASN A 5 -0.21 -11.94 -21.55
CA ASN A 5 -0.57 -13.35 -21.40
C ASN A 5 -1.05 -13.65 -19.96
N SER A 6 -2.36 -13.81 -19.81
CA SER A 6 -2.99 -14.13 -18.52
C SER A 6 -2.63 -15.52 -17.97
N SER A 7 -2.17 -16.44 -18.82
CA SER A 7 -1.77 -17.80 -18.39
C SER A 7 -0.55 -17.76 -17.48
N ASP A 8 0.40 -16.86 -17.73
CA ASP A 8 1.61 -16.71 -16.93
C ASP A 8 1.27 -16.22 -15.51
N TYR A 9 0.32 -15.29 -15.41
CA TYR A 9 -0.12 -14.83 -14.08
C TYR A 9 -0.89 -15.92 -13.33
N LYS A 10 -1.69 -16.72 -14.01
CA LYS A 10 -2.37 -17.89 -13.41
C LYS A 10 -1.37 -18.91 -12.88
N GLN A 11 -0.29 -19.17 -13.64
CA GLN A 11 0.79 -20.05 -13.18
C GLN A 11 1.51 -19.47 -11.96
N TYR A 12 1.83 -18.18 -11.97
CA TYR A 12 2.39 -17.46 -10.81
C TYR A 12 1.47 -17.58 -9.58
N ALA A 13 0.18 -17.28 -9.73
CA ALA A 13 -0.78 -17.37 -8.65
C ALA A 13 -0.90 -18.80 -8.09
N LYS A 14 -0.86 -19.82 -8.97
CA LYS A 14 -0.85 -21.22 -8.54
C LYS A 14 0.38 -21.52 -7.69
N LEU A 15 1.58 -21.13 -8.13
CA LEU A 15 2.82 -21.35 -7.38
C LEU A 15 2.79 -20.66 -6.01
N ILE A 16 2.23 -19.45 -5.91
CA ILE A 16 2.07 -18.75 -4.64
C ILE A 16 1.12 -19.53 -3.72
N ASN A 17 -0.04 -19.95 -4.21
CA ASN A 17 -1.00 -20.71 -3.42
C ASN A 17 -0.46 -22.09 -2.99
N ASP A 18 0.34 -22.76 -3.82
CA ASP A 18 1.01 -24.02 -3.48
C ASP A 18 2.06 -23.81 -2.39
N HIS A 19 2.76 -22.66 -2.40
CA HIS A 19 3.70 -22.27 -1.33
C HIS A 19 2.99 -22.10 0.02
N ASP A 20 1.83 -21.46 0.01
CA ASP A 20 1.02 -21.30 1.21
C ASP A 20 0.57 -22.66 1.78
N GLN A 21 0.19 -23.61 0.90
CA GLN A 21 -0.19 -24.95 1.31
C GLN A 21 0.95 -25.73 2.00
N ARG A 22 2.20 -25.35 1.77
CA ARG A 22 3.38 -25.89 2.47
C ARG A 22 3.60 -25.27 3.86
N LEU A 23 2.62 -24.55 4.38
CA LEU A 23 2.63 -23.90 5.70
C LEU A 23 3.77 -22.88 5.88
N LEU A 24 4.16 -22.22 4.80
CA LEU A 24 5.21 -21.20 4.81
C LEU A 24 4.67 -19.80 5.17
N THR A 25 3.35 -19.67 5.31
CA THR A 25 2.65 -18.45 5.74
C THR A 25 1.53 -18.81 6.70
N ILE A 26 1.07 -17.85 7.53
CA ILE A 26 -0.09 -18.06 8.42
C ILE A 26 -1.35 -18.39 7.61
N ARG A 27 -1.53 -17.75 6.44
CA ARG A 27 -2.69 -18.05 5.58
C ARG A 27 -2.68 -19.49 5.02
N GLY A 28 -1.54 -20.15 5.01
CA GLY A 28 -1.42 -21.57 4.68
C GLY A 28 -2.05 -22.50 5.71
N LEU A 29 -2.20 -22.05 6.96
CA LEU A 29 -2.91 -22.77 8.03
C LEU A 29 -4.43 -22.72 7.89
N PHE A 30 -4.95 -21.80 7.09
CA PHE A 30 -6.39 -21.62 6.91
C PHE A 30 -6.94 -22.55 5.85
N ARG A 31 -7.98 -23.29 6.21
CA ARG A 31 -8.74 -24.11 5.28
C ARG A 31 -10.07 -23.43 4.99
N LEU A 32 -10.24 -22.99 3.74
CA LEU A 32 -11.55 -22.51 3.27
C LEU A 32 -12.47 -23.71 3.09
N LYS A 33 -13.53 -23.76 3.87
CA LYS A 33 -14.53 -24.82 3.77
C LYS A 33 -15.48 -24.56 2.60
N ALA A 34 -15.75 -25.58 1.81
CA ALA A 34 -16.74 -25.49 0.75
C ALA A 34 -18.16 -25.35 1.31
N ALA A 35 -19.06 -24.73 0.54
CA ALA A 35 -20.47 -24.54 0.95
C ALA A 35 -21.15 -25.85 1.39
N LYS A 36 -20.83 -26.96 0.72
CA LYS A 36 -21.33 -28.30 1.04
C LYS A 36 -20.95 -28.76 2.45
N GLU A 37 -19.77 -28.39 2.94
CA GLU A 37 -19.30 -28.74 4.29
C GLU A 37 -20.08 -28.01 5.40
N HIS A 38 -20.81 -26.95 5.04
CA HIS A 38 -21.70 -26.20 5.92
C HIS A 38 -23.18 -26.47 5.68
N GLY A 39 -23.53 -27.50 4.89
CA GLY A 39 -24.90 -27.76 4.50
C GLY A 39 -25.56 -26.66 3.64
N ARG A 40 -24.74 -25.78 3.07
CA ARG A 40 -25.20 -24.66 2.22
C ARG A 40 -25.15 -25.02 0.75
N LYS A 41 -26.08 -24.48 -0.02
CA LYS A 41 -26.07 -24.59 -1.48
C LYS A 41 -24.98 -23.69 -2.07
N LYS A 42 -24.28 -24.18 -3.09
CA LYS A 42 -23.31 -23.37 -3.85
C LYS A 42 -24.06 -22.23 -4.55
N LEU A 43 -23.56 -21.00 -4.38
CA LEU A 43 -24.07 -19.82 -5.08
C LEU A 43 -23.75 -19.89 -6.58
N LYS A 44 -24.59 -19.32 -7.41
CA LYS A 44 -24.31 -19.10 -8.83
C LYS A 44 -23.36 -17.91 -8.96
N LEU A 45 -22.58 -17.85 -10.05
CA LEU A 45 -21.67 -16.74 -10.29
C LEU A 45 -22.39 -15.40 -10.39
N SER A 46 -23.64 -15.38 -10.90
CA SER A 46 -24.49 -14.19 -10.97
C SER A 46 -25.01 -13.67 -9.62
N GLU A 47 -24.87 -14.46 -8.57
CA GLU A 47 -25.26 -14.09 -7.20
C GLU A 47 -24.05 -13.56 -6.39
N ILE A 48 -22.85 -13.56 -7.00
CA ILE A 48 -21.61 -13.07 -6.40
C ILE A 48 -21.35 -11.65 -6.92
N GLU A 49 -20.79 -10.81 -6.07
CA GLU A 49 -20.38 -9.45 -6.44
C GLU A 49 -19.47 -9.48 -7.68
N PRO A 50 -19.75 -8.64 -8.70
CA PRO A 50 -18.96 -8.64 -9.92
C PRO A 50 -17.54 -8.11 -9.69
N ALA A 51 -16.58 -8.61 -10.47
CA ALA A 51 -15.18 -8.24 -10.35
C ALA A 51 -14.96 -6.71 -10.46
N SER A 52 -15.76 -6.01 -11.27
CA SER A 52 -15.74 -4.55 -11.42
C SER A 52 -16.01 -3.80 -10.11
N GLU A 53 -16.84 -4.36 -9.23
CA GLU A 53 -17.11 -3.77 -7.91
C GLU A 53 -16.04 -4.17 -6.90
N ILE A 54 -15.55 -5.42 -6.96
CA ILE A 54 -14.49 -5.90 -6.06
C ILE A 54 -13.20 -5.07 -6.24
N VAL A 55 -12.79 -4.78 -7.48
CA VAL A 55 -11.53 -4.05 -7.75
C VAL A 55 -11.55 -2.60 -7.30
N ARG A 56 -12.71 -1.99 -7.08
CA ARG A 56 -12.84 -0.65 -6.50
C ARG A 56 -12.28 -0.56 -5.07
N ARG A 57 -12.22 -1.70 -4.38
CA ARG A 57 -11.62 -1.82 -3.04
C ARG A 57 -10.13 -2.15 -3.08
N PHE A 58 -9.52 -2.12 -4.26
CA PHE A 58 -8.10 -2.39 -4.43
C PHE A 58 -7.31 -1.09 -4.49
N ALA A 59 -6.16 -1.10 -3.80
CA ALA A 59 -5.19 -0.02 -3.85
C ALA A 59 -3.81 -0.57 -4.22
N THR A 60 -2.95 0.27 -4.81
CA THR A 60 -1.53 -0.07 -4.83
C THR A 60 -0.93 0.16 -3.45
N GLY A 61 0.06 -0.64 -3.09
CA GLY A 61 0.91 -0.31 -1.96
C GLY A 61 1.67 1.00 -2.20
N ALA A 62 2.09 1.64 -1.13
CA ALA A 62 2.79 2.92 -1.15
C ALA A 62 4.22 2.76 -1.71
N MET A 63 4.37 2.84 -3.02
CA MET A 63 5.64 2.76 -3.74
C MET A 63 6.02 4.15 -4.24
N SER A 64 7.00 4.79 -3.60
CA SER A 64 7.35 6.19 -3.87
C SER A 64 8.02 6.39 -5.22
N TYR A 65 7.71 7.54 -5.85
CA TYR A 65 8.48 8.04 -6.97
C TYR A 65 9.93 8.30 -6.56
N GLY A 66 10.85 7.71 -7.30
CA GLY A 66 12.27 7.64 -6.93
C GLY A 66 12.68 6.28 -6.37
N SER A 67 11.85 5.55 -5.65
CA SER A 67 12.08 4.12 -5.40
C SER A 67 11.75 3.27 -6.62
N ILE A 68 10.67 3.62 -7.33
CA ILE A 68 10.34 3.11 -8.68
C ILE A 68 10.48 4.23 -9.71
N SER A 69 10.54 3.88 -10.99
CA SER A 69 10.63 4.83 -12.10
C SER A 69 9.34 5.65 -12.28
N ALA A 70 9.44 6.78 -12.98
CA ALA A 70 8.29 7.60 -13.33
C ALA A 70 7.27 6.77 -14.12
N GLU A 71 7.73 6.04 -15.13
CA GLU A 71 6.91 5.21 -16.00
C GLU A 71 6.14 4.14 -15.22
N ALA A 72 6.79 3.46 -14.27
CA ALA A 72 6.14 2.47 -13.43
C ALA A 72 5.10 3.13 -12.50
N HIS A 73 5.43 4.26 -11.91
CA HIS A 73 4.57 5.00 -10.99
C HIS A 73 3.32 5.55 -11.70
N GLU A 74 3.49 6.14 -12.89
CA GLU A 74 2.39 6.65 -13.72
C GLU A 74 1.51 5.52 -14.27
N ASN A 75 2.13 4.43 -14.75
CA ASN A 75 1.39 3.27 -15.27
C ASN A 75 0.48 2.66 -14.21
N LEU A 76 0.95 2.54 -12.97
CA LEU A 76 0.13 2.08 -11.85
C LEU A 76 -1.04 3.03 -11.58
N ALA A 77 -0.83 4.34 -11.64
CA ALA A 77 -1.89 5.33 -11.45
C ALA A 77 -2.96 5.22 -12.55
N ILE A 78 -2.54 5.19 -13.82
CA ILE A 78 -3.46 5.05 -14.96
C ILE A 78 -4.26 3.74 -14.86
N ALA A 79 -3.58 2.63 -14.57
CA ALA A 79 -4.23 1.32 -14.46
C ALA A 79 -5.30 1.31 -13.36
N MET A 80 -4.96 1.83 -12.18
CA MET A 80 -5.90 1.87 -11.05
C MET A 80 -7.08 2.81 -11.32
N ASN A 81 -6.83 3.98 -11.90
CA ASN A 81 -7.89 4.92 -12.27
C ASN A 81 -8.87 4.29 -13.28
N ARG A 82 -8.36 3.55 -14.28
CA ARG A 82 -9.20 2.85 -15.27
C ARG A 82 -10.12 1.79 -14.68
N ILE A 83 -9.67 1.08 -13.65
CA ILE A 83 -10.48 0.03 -13.00
C ILE A 83 -11.29 0.54 -11.82
N GLY A 84 -11.21 1.83 -11.48
CA GLY A 84 -11.89 2.42 -10.33
C GLY A 84 -11.26 2.10 -8.98
N GLY A 85 -10.04 1.55 -8.97
CA GLY A 85 -9.22 1.38 -7.77
C GLY A 85 -8.40 2.63 -7.44
N LYS A 86 -7.48 2.54 -6.49
CA LYS A 86 -6.70 3.68 -6.01
C LYS A 86 -5.19 3.39 -6.10
N SER A 87 -4.42 4.29 -6.70
CA SER A 87 -2.95 4.26 -6.59
C SER A 87 -2.47 5.14 -5.45
N ASN A 88 -1.34 4.77 -4.84
CA ASN A 88 -0.73 5.47 -3.72
C ASN A 88 0.63 6.04 -4.16
N THR A 89 0.85 7.34 -3.93
CA THR A 89 2.10 8.02 -4.28
C THR A 89 3.32 7.47 -3.55
N GLY A 90 3.12 6.85 -2.38
CA GLY A 90 4.21 6.69 -1.43
C GLY A 90 4.68 8.05 -0.89
N GLU A 91 5.77 8.06 -0.13
CA GLU A 91 6.30 9.23 0.57
C GLU A 91 7.16 10.18 -0.28
N GLY A 92 7.08 10.09 -1.60
CA GLY A 92 7.96 10.81 -2.51
C GLY A 92 7.37 12.04 -3.19
N GLY A 93 6.15 12.42 -2.89
CA GLY A 93 5.45 13.46 -3.64
C GLY A 93 4.98 12.97 -5.02
N GLU A 94 4.51 13.90 -5.82
CA GLU A 94 4.02 13.65 -7.18
C GLU A 94 4.24 14.91 -8.03
N GLU A 95 4.58 14.76 -9.31
CA GLU A 95 4.75 15.89 -10.22
C GLU A 95 3.39 16.54 -10.53
N VAL A 96 3.38 17.89 -10.58
CA VAL A 96 2.16 18.69 -10.74
C VAL A 96 1.45 18.45 -12.09
N ASP A 97 2.21 18.18 -13.15
CA ASP A 97 1.66 17.89 -14.49
C ASP A 97 0.79 16.63 -14.52
N ARG A 98 0.95 15.73 -13.54
CA ARG A 98 0.14 14.52 -13.37
C ARG A 98 -1.26 14.78 -12.87
N PHE A 99 -1.55 15.97 -12.34
CA PHE A 99 -2.88 16.35 -11.87
C PHE A 99 -3.85 16.67 -13.03
N LEU A 100 -3.30 16.96 -14.20
CA LEU A 100 -4.09 17.18 -15.40
C LEU A 100 -4.36 15.88 -16.15
N PRO A 101 -5.58 15.67 -16.68
CA PRO A 101 -5.88 14.50 -17.49
C PRO A 101 -5.09 14.54 -18.82
N LEU A 102 -4.76 13.36 -19.33
CA LEU A 102 -4.16 13.21 -20.65
C LEU A 102 -5.18 13.47 -21.77
N PRO A 103 -4.74 13.77 -23.00
CA PRO A 103 -5.64 14.04 -24.14
C PRO A 103 -6.62 12.89 -24.45
N ASN A 104 -6.27 11.65 -24.09
CA ASN A 104 -7.12 10.47 -24.25
C ASN A 104 -8.09 10.25 -23.07
N GLY A 105 -8.14 11.16 -22.11
CA GLY A 105 -8.98 11.08 -20.91
C GLY A 105 -8.40 10.28 -19.74
N ASP A 106 -7.23 9.66 -19.90
CA ASP A 106 -6.56 8.98 -18.79
C ASP A 106 -6.03 9.96 -17.75
N SER A 107 -5.94 9.54 -16.52
CA SER A 107 -5.33 10.29 -15.43
C SER A 107 -4.10 9.59 -14.88
N LYS A 108 -2.98 10.31 -14.80
CA LYS A 108 -1.75 9.89 -14.14
C LYS A 108 -1.78 10.18 -12.62
N ARG A 109 -2.79 10.90 -12.15
CA ARG A 109 -2.93 11.31 -10.76
C ARG A 109 -3.13 10.09 -9.86
N SER A 110 -2.33 9.97 -8.84
CA SER A 110 -2.55 8.97 -7.79
C SER A 110 -3.69 9.44 -6.86
N ALA A 111 -4.64 8.57 -6.59
CA ALA A 111 -5.79 8.86 -5.73
C ALA A 111 -5.38 9.06 -4.27
N ILE A 112 -4.39 8.29 -3.79
CA ILE A 112 -3.91 8.35 -2.41
C ILE A 112 -2.59 9.13 -2.37
N LYS A 113 -2.56 10.22 -1.58
CA LYS A 113 -1.38 11.04 -1.31
C LYS A 113 -0.83 10.70 0.05
N GLN A 114 0.39 10.15 0.11
CA GLN A 114 1.00 9.78 1.38
C GLN A 114 1.77 10.94 2.00
N VAL A 115 1.64 11.10 3.31
CA VAL A 115 2.35 12.07 4.16
C VAL A 115 3.13 11.29 5.20
N ALA A 116 4.46 11.28 5.07
CA ALA A 116 5.38 10.64 6.01
C ALA A 116 6.09 11.69 6.87
N SER A 117 6.85 11.27 7.89
CA SER A 117 7.56 12.19 8.79
C SER A 117 8.51 13.16 8.09
N GLY A 118 9.15 12.73 7.00
CA GLY A 118 10.03 13.59 6.19
C GLY A 118 9.32 14.65 5.35
N ARG A 119 7.98 14.58 5.21
CA ARG A 119 7.15 15.54 4.43
C ARG A 119 7.65 15.78 2.99
N PHE A 120 8.37 14.84 2.38
CA PHE A 120 8.92 15.01 1.04
C PHE A 120 7.83 15.21 -0.01
N GLY A 121 7.89 16.36 -0.70
CA GLY A 121 6.95 16.71 -1.76
C GLY A 121 5.54 17.05 -1.28
N VAL A 122 5.33 17.24 0.02
CA VAL A 122 4.02 17.60 0.58
C VAL A 122 3.82 19.11 0.46
N THR A 123 2.92 19.49 -0.45
CA THR A 123 2.46 20.87 -0.66
C THR A 123 0.94 20.91 -0.58
N THR A 124 0.38 22.11 -0.44
CA THR A 124 -1.09 22.28 -0.50
C THR A 124 -1.65 21.76 -1.82
N GLU A 125 -0.98 22.06 -2.94
CA GLU A 125 -1.38 21.60 -4.27
C GLU A 125 -1.40 20.05 -4.36
N TYR A 126 -0.38 19.39 -3.79
CA TYR A 126 -0.35 17.93 -3.69
C TYR A 126 -1.54 17.40 -2.88
N LEU A 127 -1.85 17.99 -1.73
CA LEU A 127 -2.92 17.54 -0.84
C LEU A 127 -4.32 17.74 -1.41
N VAL A 128 -4.60 18.89 -2.06
CA VAL A 128 -5.94 19.15 -2.62
C VAL A 128 -6.24 18.30 -3.87
N ASN A 129 -5.22 17.73 -4.50
CA ASN A 129 -5.36 16.81 -5.63
C ASN A 129 -5.47 15.34 -5.21
N SER A 130 -5.94 15.04 -4.00
CA SER A 130 -6.12 13.69 -3.48
C SER A 130 -7.59 13.33 -3.27
N ASP A 131 -7.90 12.05 -3.43
CA ASP A 131 -9.17 11.46 -2.98
C ASP A 131 -9.01 10.89 -1.55
N MET A 132 -7.77 10.57 -1.15
CA MET A 132 -7.41 10.13 0.19
C MET A 132 -6.02 10.64 0.55
N ILE A 133 -5.86 11.19 1.75
CA ILE A 133 -4.57 11.55 2.34
C ILE A 133 -4.18 10.49 3.35
N GLN A 134 -2.99 9.89 3.20
CA GLN A 134 -2.55 8.83 4.09
C GLN A 134 -1.36 9.26 4.94
N ILE A 135 -1.57 9.34 6.25
CA ILE A 135 -0.50 9.56 7.25
C ILE A 135 0.25 8.24 7.43
N LYS A 136 1.53 8.22 7.10
CA LYS A 136 2.39 7.04 7.27
C LYS A 136 3.10 7.08 8.61
N MET A 137 2.68 6.24 9.56
CA MET A 137 3.36 6.10 10.85
C MET A 137 4.62 5.23 10.74
N ALA A 138 4.53 4.11 10.01
CA ALA A 138 5.64 3.20 9.79
C ALA A 138 5.39 2.31 8.55
N GLN A 139 6.30 1.36 8.28
CA GLN A 139 6.14 0.37 7.21
C GLN A 139 6.44 -1.05 7.72
N GLY A 140 5.67 -2.03 7.24
CA GLY A 140 5.60 -3.37 7.82
C GLY A 140 6.92 -4.14 7.90
N ALA A 141 7.78 -4.01 6.89
CA ALA A 141 9.05 -4.75 6.84
C ALA A 141 10.11 -4.25 7.83
N LYS A 142 9.99 -3.02 8.31
CA LYS A 142 10.97 -2.38 9.20
C LYS A 142 10.30 -1.32 10.08
N PRO A 143 9.50 -1.74 11.08
CA PRO A 143 8.66 -0.82 11.86
C PRO A 143 9.42 0.31 12.54
N GLY A 144 10.61 0.06 13.04
CA GLY A 144 11.42 1.01 13.78
C GLY A 144 12.46 1.80 12.98
N GLU A 145 12.60 1.56 11.65
CA GLU A 145 13.69 2.16 10.85
C GLU A 145 13.22 3.29 9.92
N GLY A 146 11.95 3.31 9.55
CA GLY A 146 11.37 4.33 8.66
C GLY A 146 11.70 4.19 7.17
N GLY A 147 11.31 5.22 6.40
CA GLY A 147 11.52 5.30 4.97
C GLY A 147 12.91 5.79 4.61
N GLN A 148 13.46 5.32 3.49
CA GLN A 148 14.76 5.68 3.00
C GLN A 148 14.80 5.69 1.48
N LEU A 149 15.47 6.70 0.88
CA LEU A 149 15.86 6.71 -0.52
C LEU A 149 17.36 6.98 -0.63
N PRO A 150 18.16 6.06 -1.21
CA PRO A 150 19.61 6.25 -1.36
C PRO A 150 19.92 7.44 -2.27
N GLY A 151 20.99 8.18 -1.97
CA GLY A 151 21.37 9.40 -2.71
C GLY A 151 21.59 9.17 -4.22
N HIS A 152 22.11 8.01 -4.62
CA HIS A 152 22.31 7.68 -6.04
C HIS A 152 21.00 7.50 -6.84
N LYS A 153 19.85 7.39 -6.17
CA LYS A 153 18.51 7.41 -6.79
C LYS A 153 17.88 8.80 -6.78
N VAL A 154 18.48 9.78 -6.09
CA VAL A 154 17.99 11.16 -6.02
C VAL A 154 18.60 11.97 -7.16
N ASP A 155 18.01 11.88 -8.34
CA ASP A 155 18.36 12.70 -9.50
C ASP A 155 17.76 14.12 -9.37
N ALA A 156 17.91 14.94 -10.41
CA ALA A 156 17.43 16.32 -10.40
C ALA A 156 15.90 16.42 -10.32
N VAL A 157 15.19 15.49 -10.97
CA VAL A 157 13.72 15.47 -10.98
C VAL A 157 13.18 15.04 -9.62
N ILE A 158 13.73 13.95 -9.05
CA ILE A 158 13.37 13.47 -7.72
C ILE A 158 13.66 14.52 -6.65
N ALA A 159 14.84 15.19 -6.74
CA ALA A 159 15.18 16.26 -5.81
C ALA A 159 14.19 17.41 -5.87
N LYS A 160 13.77 17.83 -7.07
CA LYS A 160 12.77 18.88 -7.27
C LYS A 160 11.42 18.48 -6.67
N VAL A 161 10.89 17.30 -6.98
CA VAL A 161 9.58 16.82 -6.50
C VAL A 161 9.56 16.67 -4.99
N ARG A 162 10.67 16.25 -4.39
CA ARG A 162 10.81 16.04 -2.94
C ARG A 162 11.24 17.28 -2.17
N HIS A 163 11.46 18.43 -2.83
CA HIS A 163 12.00 19.65 -2.24
C HIS A 163 13.32 19.39 -1.48
N SER A 164 14.24 18.67 -2.13
CA SER A 164 15.51 18.21 -1.55
C SER A 164 16.69 18.47 -2.47
N THR A 165 17.88 17.98 -2.11
CA THR A 165 19.11 18.16 -2.87
C THR A 165 19.48 16.88 -3.63
N LYS A 166 19.84 17.04 -4.93
CA LYS A 166 20.33 15.94 -5.78
C LYS A 166 21.52 15.24 -5.13
N GLY A 167 21.52 13.90 -5.15
CA GLY A 167 22.62 13.07 -4.67
C GLY A 167 22.65 12.86 -3.15
N VAL A 168 21.80 13.55 -2.39
CA VAL A 168 21.72 13.39 -0.94
C VAL A 168 20.70 12.30 -0.58
N ALA A 169 21.08 11.36 0.29
CA ALA A 169 20.18 10.35 0.80
C ALA A 169 19.06 10.97 1.63
N LEU A 170 17.82 10.48 1.41
CA LEU A 170 16.64 11.00 2.09
C LEU A 170 16.14 9.97 3.08
N ILE A 171 15.89 10.41 4.31
CA ILE A 171 15.42 9.59 5.43
C ILE A 171 14.10 10.17 5.94
N SER A 172 13.14 9.29 6.16
CA SER A 172 11.85 9.61 6.78
C SER A 172 11.69 8.73 8.01
N PRO A 173 12.20 9.19 9.19
CA PRO A 173 12.21 8.36 10.40
C PRO A 173 10.80 8.09 10.92
N PRO A 174 10.55 6.94 11.57
CA PRO A 174 9.36 6.67 12.36
C PRO A 174 9.62 7.00 13.83
N PRO A 175 8.63 7.37 14.59
CA PRO A 175 7.37 7.99 14.18
C PRO A 175 7.57 9.40 13.65
N HIS A 176 6.47 10.09 13.30
CA HIS A 176 6.54 11.52 13.02
C HIS A 176 7.07 12.29 14.24
N HIS A 177 7.97 13.25 14.03
CA HIS A 177 8.57 14.04 15.11
C HIS A 177 7.58 14.93 15.86
N ASP A 178 6.42 15.17 15.30
CA ASP A 178 5.33 15.98 15.81
C ASP A 178 4.16 15.15 16.37
N ILE A 179 4.28 13.82 16.42
CA ILE A 179 3.25 12.90 16.92
C ILE A 179 3.82 12.04 18.03
N TYR A 180 3.43 12.34 19.27
CA TYR A 180 3.83 11.64 20.49
C TYR A 180 2.65 11.00 21.22
N SER A 181 1.43 11.37 20.82
CA SER A 181 0.19 10.87 21.42
C SER A 181 -0.90 10.73 20.34
N ILE A 182 -2.03 10.13 20.72
CA ILE A 182 -3.19 10.02 19.84
C ILE A 182 -3.82 11.40 19.59
N GLU A 183 -3.68 12.34 20.52
CA GLU A 183 -4.16 13.71 20.40
C GLU A 183 -3.37 14.50 19.35
N ASP A 184 -2.05 14.31 19.29
CA ASP A 184 -1.21 14.91 18.23
C ASP A 184 -1.59 14.36 16.86
N LEU A 185 -1.88 13.06 16.76
CA LEU A 185 -2.36 12.45 15.53
C LEU A 185 -3.74 13.01 15.15
N ALA A 186 -4.64 13.18 16.12
CA ALA A 186 -5.96 13.78 15.89
C ALA A 186 -5.84 15.21 15.35
N GLN A 187 -4.88 16.00 15.85
CA GLN A 187 -4.60 17.34 15.34
C GLN A 187 -4.16 17.28 13.87
N LEU A 188 -3.23 16.38 13.52
CA LEU A 188 -2.79 16.25 12.13
C LEU A 188 -3.93 15.78 11.21
N ILE A 189 -4.77 14.86 11.67
CA ILE A 189 -5.97 14.41 10.92
C ILE A 189 -6.90 15.61 10.67
N TYR A 190 -7.15 16.42 11.68
CA TYR A 190 -7.98 17.62 11.59
C TYR A 190 -7.39 18.63 10.60
N ASP A 191 -6.10 18.92 10.68
CA ASP A 191 -5.41 19.87 9.82
C ASP A 191 -5.48 19.42 8.34
N LEU A 192 -5.21 18.15 8.06
CA LEU A 192 -5.30 17.60 6.71
C LEU A 192 -6.73 17.61 6.18
N LYS A 193 -7.72 17.34 7.03
CA LYS A 193 -9.14 17.42 6.66
C LYS A 193 -9.56 18.85 6.32
N ASN A 194 -8.99 19.85 7.00
CA ASN A 194 -9.23 21.27 6.66
C ASN A 194 -8.57 21.68 5.33
N VAL A 195 -7.41 21.09 5.00
CA VAL A 195 -6.76 21.37 3.71
C VAL A 195 -7.55 20.78 2.55
N ASN A 196 -8.09 19.57 2.71
CA ASN A 196 -8.93 18.92 1.69
C ASN A 196 -10.13 18.22 2.36
N PRO A 197 -11.25 18.94 2.57
CA PRO A 197 -12.44 18.39 3.22
C PRO A 197 -13.08 17.21 2.47
N ALA A 198 -12.86 17.11 1.16
CA ALA A 198 -13.42 16.05 0.33
C ALA A 198 -12.63 14.74 0.41
N ALA A 199 -11.35 14.79 0.80
CA ALA A 199 -10.50 13.60 0.89
C ALA A 199 -10.79 12.79 2.16
N ASP A 200 -10.78 11.46 2.05
CA ASP A 200 -10.70 10.57 3.21
C ASP A 200 -9.32 10.72 3.88
N ILE A 201 -9.27 10.71 5.21
CA ILE A 201 -8.00 10.68 5.95
C ILE A 201 -7.72 9.26 6.40
N SER A 202 -6.59 8.73 5.94
CA SER A 202 -6.10 7.38 6.25
C SER A 202 -4.90 7.45 7.18
N VAL A 203 -4.79 6.48 8.09
CA VAL A 203 -3.57 6.29 8.89
C VAL A 203 -3.00 4.91 8.59
N LYS A 204 -1.73 4.86 8.18
CA LYS A 204 -1.03 3.58 7.93
C LYS A 204 -0.26 3.17 9.17
N LEU A 205 -0.68 2.03 9.73
CA LEU A 205 -0.05 1.33 10.84
C LEU A 205 0.63 0.05 10.35
N VAL A 206 1.40 -0.58 11.21
CA VAL A 206 2.03 -1.87 10.94
C VAL A 206 1.44 -2.97 11.80
N SER A 207 1.45 -4.19 11.28
CA SER A 207 1.06 -5.39 12.03
C SER A 207 2.11 -5.66 13.11
N GLU A 208 1.79 -5.33 14.32
CA GLU A 208 2.57 -5.61 15.53
C GLU A 208 1.63 -5.76 16.73
N VAL A 209 2.14 -6.30 17.83
CA VAL A 209 1.34 -6.50 19.05
C VAL A 209 0.81 -5.16 19.56
N GLY A 210 -0.49 -5.07 19.82
CA GLY A 210 -1.14 -3.85 20.29
C GLY A 210 -1.66 -2.93 19.18
N VAL A 211 -1.46 -3.26 17.89
CA VAL A 211 -1.93 -2.44 16.76
C VAL A 211 -3.43 -2.19 16.81
N GLY A 212 -4.22 -3.13 17.32
CA GLY A 212 -5.66 -2.96 17.51
C GLY A 212 -6.01 -1.80 18.44
N THR A 213 -5.24 -1.61 19.52
CA THR A 213 -5.42 -0.47 20.43
C THR A 213 -5.10 0.84 19.75
N VAL A 214 -4.02 0.90 18.98
CA VAL A 214 -3.65 2.08 18.20
C VAL A 214 -4.72 2.39 17.16
N ALA A 215 -5.23 1.38 16.45
CA ALA A 215 -6.31 1.55 15.47
C ALA A 215 -7.62 2.05 16.10
N ALA A 216 -7.93 1.63 17.33
CA ALA A 216 -9.07 2.18 18.09
C ALA A 216 -8.86 3.66 18.41
N GLY A 217 -7.64 4.06 18.75
CA GLY A 217 -7.26 5.47 18.91
C GLY A 217 -7.44 6.25 17.62
N VAL A 218 -6.96 5.72 16.48
CA VAL A 218 -7.11 6.31 15.13
C VAL A 218 -8.59 6.53 14.77
N ALA A 219 -9.45 5.54 15.05
CA ALA A 219 -10.89 5.67 14.83
C ALA A 219 -11.54 6.75 15.73
N LYS A 220 -11.10 6.88 16.98
CA LYS A 220 -11.54 7.95 17.90
C LYS A 220 -11.01 9.33 17.50
N ALA A 221 -9.85 9.39 16.87
CA ALA A 221 -9.24 10.60 16.31
C ALA A 221 -9.90 11.05 14.98
N HIS A 222 -11.01 10.42 14.59
CA HIS A 222 -11.81 10.75 13.40
C HIS A 222 -11.12 10.51 12.05
N ALA A 223 -10.18 9.58 11.97
CA ALA A 223 -9.73 9.09 10.66
C ALA A 223 -10.86 8.29 9.98
N ASP A 224 -10.97 8.42 8.66
CA ASP A 224 -11.96 7.72 7.83
C ASP A 224 -11.51 6.27 7.51
N HIS A 225 -10.18 6.03 7.57
CA HIS A 225 -9.57 4.83 7.06
C HIS A 225 -8.29 4.47 7.82
N VAL A 226 -8.04 3.18 8.03
CA VAL A 226 -6.78 2.67 8.61
C VAL A 226 -6.22 1.54 7.74
N THR A 227 -4.91 1.58 7.46
CA THR A 227 -4.20 0.49 6.77
C THR A 227 -3.34 -0.27 7.76
N ILE A 228 -3.47 -1.60 7.79
CA ILE A 228 -2.63 -2.51 8.56
C ILE A 228 -1.64 -3.18 7.60
N SER A 229 -0.37 -2.86 7.74
CA SER A 229 0.70 -3.31 6.85
C SER A 229 1.49 -4.47 7.47
N GLY A 230 1.55 -5.60 6.76
CA GLY A 230 2.33 -6.76 7.19
C GLY A 230 3.81 -6.67 6.86
N MET A 231 4.59 -7.62 7.39
CA MET A 231 6.06 -7.69 7.27
C MET A 231 6.60 -7.73 5.83
N GLU A 232 5.82 -8.11 4.84
CA GLU A 232 6.22 -8.09 3.43
C GLU A 232 6.02 -6.71 2.77
N GLY A 233 5.49 -5.71 3.50
CA GLY A 233 5.27 -4.36 3.01
C GLY A 233 6.50 -3.47 3.16
N GLY A 234 6.96 -2.85 2.06
CA GLY A 234 8.08 -1.91 2.08
C GLY A 234 9.47 -2.55 2.06
N THR A 235 9.61 -3.72 1.45
CA THR A 235 10.88 -4.49 1.42
C THR A 235 11.91 -4.01 0.40
N GLY A 236 11.57 -3.11 -0.53
CA GLY A 236 12.42 -2.75 -1.67
C GLY A 236 13.80 -2.21 -1.31
N ALA A 237 13.91 -1.35 -0.30
CA ALA A 237 15.17 -0.77 0.19
C ALA A 237 15.53 -1.22 1.62
N SER A 238 14.84 -2.23 2.15
CA SER A 238 15.06 -2.71 3.52
C SER A 238 16.29 -3.60 3.62
N PRO A 239 17.09 -3.49 4.71
CA PRO A 239 18.16 -4.44 5.00
C PRO A 239 17.62 -5.87 5.10
N LEU A 240 18.44 -6.85 4.72
CA LEU A 240 18.04 -8.26 4.75
C LEU A 240 17.69 -8.75 6.16
N THR A 241 18.36 -8.23 7.16
CA THR A 241 18.09 -8.52 8.58
C THR A 241 16.69 -8.07 8.98
N SER A 242 16.27 -6.86 8.60
CA SER A 242 14.92 -6.36 8.86
C SER A 242 13.87 -7.21 8.15
N VAL A 243 14.06 -7.51 6.86
CA VAL A 243 13.12 -8.32 6.07
C VAL A 243 12.92 -9.72 6.66
N LYS A 244 13.97 -10.29 7.29
CA LYS A 244 13.90 -11.64 7.87
C LYS A 244 13.40 -11.69 9.30
N HIS A 245 13.59 -10.63 10.08
CA HIS A 245 13.47 -10.71 11.54
C HIS A 245 12.59 -9.63 12.16
N ALA A 246 12.33 -8.54 11.45
CA ALA A 246 11.43 -7.49 11.92
C ALA A 246 10.03 -7.63 11.29
N GLY A 247 9.05 -7.01 11.93
CA GLY A 247 7.66 -7.02 11.47
C GLY A 247 6.91 -8.32 11.76
N SER A 248 5.61 -8.27 11.54
CA SER A 248 4.68 -9.36 11.83
C SER A 248 3.76 -9.61 10.62
N PRO A 249 3.25 -10.84 10.44
CA PRO A 249 2.29 -11.15 9.38
C PRO A 249 1.02 -10.30 9.50
N TRP A 250 0.51 -9.84 8.35
CA TRP A 250 -0.68 -8.98 8.31
C TRP A 250 -1.94 -9.66 8.89
N GLU A 251 -2.02 -10.97 8.84
CA GLU A 251 -3.15 -11.75 9.33
C GLU A 251 -3.39 -11.54 10.82
N ILE A 252 -2.32 -11.44 11.59
CA ILE A 252 -2.37 -11.21 13.05
C ILE A 252 -2.86 -9.80 13.34
N GLY A 253 -2.20 -8.79 12.75
CA GLY A 253 -2.54 -7.39 12.99
C GLY A 253 -3.94 -7.01 12.50
N LEU A 254 -4.37 -7.58 11.36
CA LEU A 254 -5.73 -7.37 10.86
C LEU A 254 -6.77 -7.97 11.81
N ALA A 255 -6.58 -9.22 12.25
CA ALA A 255 -7.52 -9.89 13.14
C ALA A 255 -7.62 -9.18 14.51
N GLU A 256 -6.48 -8.76 15.06
CA GLU A 256 -6.44 -7.96 16.30
C GLU A 256 -7.18 -6.64 16.13
N THR A 257 -6.89 -5.90 15.04
CA THR A 257 -7.54 -4.63 14.73
C THR A 257 -9.05 -4.78 14.60
N HIS A 258 -9.50 -5.73 13.78
CA HIS A 258 -10.92 -5.97 13.58
C HIS A 258 -11.64 -6.29 14.90
N GLN A 259 -11.12 -7.22 15.69
CA GLN A 259 -11.70 -7.61 16.96
C GLN A 259 -11.72 -6.45 17.97
N THR A 260 -10.65 -5.66 18.04
CA THR A 260 -10.57 -4.52 18.95
C THR A 260 -11.58 -3.44 18.57
N LEU A 261 -11.70 -3.13 17.28
CA LEU A 261 -12.69 -2.17 16.79
C LEU A 261 -14.12 -2.64 17.05
N VAL A 262 -14.43 -3.92 16.87
CA VAL A 262 -15.74 -4.51 17.17
C VAL A 262 -16.06 -4.41 18.67
N LYS A 263 -15.14 -4.85 19.53
CA LYS A 263 -15.31 -4.80 20.99
C LYS A 263 -15.55 -3.39 21.53
N ASN A 264 -15.04 -2.36 20.86
CA ASN A 264 -15.18 -0.97 21.25
C ASN A 264 -16.29 -0.21 20.49
N ASN A 265 -17.11 -0.90 19.70
CA ASN A 265 -18.16 -0.29 18.85
C ASN A 265 -17.62 0.78 17.87
N LEU A 266 -16.41 0.60 17.38
CA LEU A 266 -15.73 1.52 16.46
C LEU A 266 -15.67 0.98 15.02
N ARG A 267 -15.94 -0.34 14.80
CA ARG A 267 -15.73 -0.99 13.51
C ARG A 267 -16.51 -0.34 12.35
N SER A 268 -17.72 0.15 12.62
CA SER A 268 -18.57 0.82 11.63
C SER A 268 -18.15 2.27 11.31
N ARG A 269 -17.22 2.84 12.09
CA ARG A 269 -16.77 4.24 11.93
C ARG A 269 -15.58 4.39 11.00
N ILE A 270 -14.86 3.31 10.69
CA ILE A 270 -13.61 3.35 9.98
C ILE A 270 -13.48 2.17 9.01
N LYS A 271 -13.00 2.45 7.80
CA LYS A 271 -12.64 1.41 6.85
C LYS A 271 -11.29 0.81 7.21
N VAL A 272 -11.14 -0.49 7.06
CA VAL A 272 -9.91 -1.21 7.36
C VAL A 272 -9.33 -1.80 6.07
N GLN A 273 -8.14 -1.34 5.70
CA GLN A 273 -7.36 -1.90 4.60
C GLN A 273 -6.24 -2.79 5.13
N VAL A 274 -5.91 -3.82 4.40
CA VAL A 274 -4.74 -4.65 4.66
C VAL A 274 -3.79 -4.63 3.48
N ASP A 275 -2.48 -4.56 3.72
CA ASP A 275 -1.42 -4.72 2.73
C ASP A 275 -0.23 -5.54 3.30
N GLY A 276 0.80 -5.76 2.49
CA GLY A 276 2.01 -6.46 2.92
C GLY A 276 1.99 -7.94 2.55
N GLY A 277 1.96 -8.23 1.25
CA GLY A 277 2.13 -9.58 0.73
C GLY A 277 0.89 -10.23 0.13
N LEU A 278 -0.16 -9.46 -0.13
CA LEU A 278 -1.30 -9.96 -0.90
C LEU A 278 -0.89 -10.12 -2.38
N ARG A 279 -1.15 -11.30 -2.96
CA ARG A 279 -0.69 -11.65 -4.32
C ARG A 279 -1.76 -12.33 -5.17
N THR A 280 -2.76 -12.94 -4.54
CA THR A 280 -3.78 -13.74 -5.22
C THR A 280 -5.17 -13.45 -4.67
N GLY A 281 -6.20 -13.86 -5.40
CA GLY A 281 -7.60 -13.75 -4.93
C GLY A 281 -7.87 -14.54 -3.64
N LYS A 282 -7.08 -15.59 -3.35
CA LYS A 282 -7.17 -16.32 -2.07
C LYS A 282 -6.79 -15.42 -0.89
N ASP A 283 -5.74 -14.58 -1.05
CA ASP A 283 -5.34 -13.63 -0.01
C ASP A 283 -6.44 -12.61 0.26
N VAL A 284 -7.12 -12.13 -0.79
CA VAL A 284 -8.26 -11.20 -0.67
C VAL A 284 -9.40 -11.82 0.11
N VAL A 285 -9.78 -13.06 -0.21
CA VAL A 285 -10.86 -13.78 0.51
C VAL A 285 -10.50 -13.96 1.99
N ILE A 286 -9.26 -14.35 2.29
CA ILE A 286 -8.80 -14.51 3.67
C ILE A 286 -8.82 -13.15 4.39
N GLY A 287 -8.32 -12.08 3.77
CA GLY A 287 -8.35 -10.73 4.33
C GLY A 287 -9.77 -10.26 4.63
N ALA A 288 -10.70 -10.47 3.71
CA ALA A 288 -12.13 -10.15 3.91
C ALA A 288 -12.72 -10.92 5.09
N LEU A 289 -12.43 -12.23 5.20
CA LEU A 289 -12.90 -13.07 6.31
C LEU A 289 -12.31 -12.65 7.67
N LEU A 290 -11.10 -12.08 7.68
CA LEU A 290 -10.46 -11.53 8.88
C LEU A 290 -10.89 -10.09 9.20
N GLY A 291 -11.70 -9.46 8.33
CA GLY A 291 -12.33 -8.17 8.59
C GLY A 291 -11.80 -6.97 7.79
N ALA A 292 -11.06 -7.19 6.71
CA ALA A 292 -10.67 -6.09 5.82
C ALA A 292 -11.82 -5.67 4.88
N ASP A 293 -11.94 -4.36 4.64
CA ASP A 293 -12.82 -3.76 3.63
C ASP A 293 -12.07 -3.51 2.32
N GLU A 294 -10.78 -3.13 2.40
CA GLU A 294 -9.94 -2.75 1.27
C GLU A 294 -8.61 -3.54 1.27
N PHE A 295 -7.98 -3.64 0.11
CA PHE A 295 -6.82 -4.52 -0.11
C PHE A 295 -5.72 -3.82 -0.90
N GLY A 296 -4.50 -3.83 -0.36
CA GLY A 296 -3.34 -3.17 -0.97
C GLY A 296 -2.35 -4.17 -1.60
N PHE A 297 -1.88 -3.88 -2.82
CA PHE A 297 -0.99 -4.73 -3.59
C PHE A 297 0.23 -3.96 -4.07
N SER A 298 1.44 -4.49 -3.83
CA SER A 298 2.68 -3.94 -4.40
C SER A 298 3.32 -4.92 -5.39
N THR A 299 3.65 -6.12 -4.93
CA THR A 299 4.34 -7.12 -5.76
C THR A 299 3.50 -7.60 -6.94
N ALA A 300 2.20 -7.85 -6.74
CA ALA A 300 1.33 -8.36 -7.80
C ALA A 300 1.24 -7.42 -9.02
N PRO A 301 0.93 -6.12 -8.89
CA PRO A 301 0.92 -5.22 -10.03
C PRO A 301 2.32 -4.99 -10.64
N LEU A 302 3.40 -5.01 -9.84
CA LEU A 302 4.75 -4.94 -10.39
C LEU A 302 5.11 -6.18 -11.21
N VAL A 303 4.72 -7.38 -10.78
CA VAL A 303 4.89 -8.62 -11.57
C VAL A 303 4.08 -8.54 -12.86
N ALA A 304 2.85 -8.02 -12.81
CA ALA A 304 2.05 -7.78 -14.01
C ALA A 304 2.72 -6.77 -14.97
N SER A 305 3.46 -5.79 -14.45
CA SER A 305 4.26 -4.84 -15.23
C SER A 305 5.60 -5.42 -15.70
N GLY A 306 5.95 -6.66 -15.33
CA GLY A 306 7.17 -7.35 -15.76
C GLY A 306 8.31 -7.39 -14.75
N CYS A 307 8.06 -7.14 -13.46
CA CYS A 307 9.05 -7.33 -12.41
C CYS A 307 9.49 -8.79 -12.33
N ILE A 308 10.79 -9.03 -12.35
CA ILE A 308 11.39 -10.38 -12.27
C ILE A 308 11.74 -10.79 -10.84
N MET A 309 11.33 -10.00 -9.84
CA MET A 309 11.55 -10.25 -8.40
C MET A 309 13.04 -10.45 -8.01
N MET A 310 13.94 -9.77 -8.69
CA MET A 310 15.39 -9.86 -8.46
C MET A 310 15.82 -9.35 -7.07
N ARG A 311 14.99 -8.54 -6.40
CA ARG A 311 15.23 -8.00 -5.04
C ARG A 311 16.50 -7.13 -4.91
N LYS A 312 16.90 -6.47 -5.99
CA LYS A 312 17.98 -5.49 -6.04
C LYS A 312 17.47 -4.05 -6.27
N CYS A 313 16.26 -3.78 -5.83
CA CYS A 313 15.56 -2.51 -6.08
C CYS A 313 16.31 -1.29 -5.53
N HIS A 314 17.08 -1.45 -4.46
CA HIS A 314 17.88 -0.38 -3.84
C HIS A 314 19.13 0.02 -4.62
N LEU A 315 19.60 -0.83 -5.55
CA LEU A 315 20.86 -0.62 -6.27
C LEU A 315 20.74 0.25 -7.53
N ASN A 316 19.54 0.66 -7.93
CA ASN A 316 19.30 1.40 -9.18
C ASN A 316 19.64 0.64 -10.47
N THR A 317 19.75 -0.67 -10.42
CA THR A 317 20.17 -1.55 -11.51
C THR A 317 19.07 -2.48 -12.01
N CYS A 318 17.80 -2.07 -11.86
CA CYS A 318 16.67 -2.89 -12.26
C CYS A 318 16.64 -3.06 -13.79
N PRO A 319 16.87 -4.28 -14.33
CA PRO A 319 17.02 -4.46 -15.78
C PRO A 319 15.69 -4.40 -16.55
N VAL A 320 14.58 -4.31 -15.82
CA VAL A 320 13.22 -4.22 -16.40
C VAL A 320 12.61 -2.82 -16.24
N GLY A 321 13.39 -1.82 -15.84
CA GLY A 321 12.99 -0.43 -15.80
C GLY A 321 12.03 -0.03 -14.64
N ILE A 322 11.69 -0.95 -13.74
CA ILE A 322 10.68 -0.68 -12.71
C ILE A 322 11.28 0.08 -11.51
N ALA A 323 12.40 -0.39 -10.96
CA ALA A 323 12.96 0.15 -9.71
C ALA A 323 14.33 0.81 -9.95
N THR A 324 14.40 1.65 -10.97
CA THR A 324 15.63 2.37 -11.36
C THR A 324 15.28 3.79 -11.81
N GLN A 325 16.27 4.70 -11.69
CA GLN A 325 16.24 6.03 -12.27
C GLN A 325 17.24 6.14 -13.46
N ASP A 326 17.92 5.05 -13.81
CA ASP A 326 18.84 5.00 -14.93
C ASP A 326 18.05 5.13 -16.26
N PRO A 327 18.34 6.17 -17.09
CA PRO A 327 17.58 6.43 -18.32
C PRO A 327 17.76 5.35 -19.39
N VAL A 328 18.80 4.52 -19.31
CA VAL A 328 19.03 3.41 -20.25
C VAL A 328 18.18 2.19 -19.88
N LEU A 329 17.91 2.01 -18.59
CA LEU A 329 17.16 0.86 -18.08
C LEU A 329 15.64 1.13 -17.99
N ARG A 330 15.23 2.39 -17.97
CA ARG A 330 13.83 2.85 -17.94
C ARG A 330 13.12 2.62 -19.24
#